data_11667aaac851ed31e59f999121b7721b
#
_entry.id   11667aaac851ed31e59f999121b7721b
#
_cell.length_a   1.000
_cell.length_b   1.000
_cell.length_c   1.000
_cell.angle_alpha   90.00
_cell.angle_beta   90.00
_cell.angle_gamma   90.00
#
_symmetry.space_group_name_H-M   'P 1'
#
loop_
_entity.id
_entity.type
_entity.pdbx_description
1 polymer ?
#
loop_
_entity_poly.entity_id
_entity_poly.type
_entity_poly.pdbx_seq_one_letter_code
_entity_poly.pdbx_strand_id
1 'polypeptide(L)'
;FRMLENLTYFLNGASLSFFAMGAFHMAIYARQSKSRPHYLFTICLIWMALIELKEFFLSHDAAYNYEILGPGFTFPDLFTLALLSLFFFELVMPGRITARYSLKLLSPFVLLGGAYWLGTAFEPRTVYASLPELLKDLPSFLPTVLLLYTLYTVGYCLLALTRIVLYSIRYSREIAQAY
;
A
#
# COMPACT_ATOMS: atom_id res chain seq x y z
N PHE A 1 -8.34 22.94 19.74
CA PHE A 1 -8.26 22.68 18.30
C PHE A 1 -6.85 22.94 17.76
N ARG A 2 -6.30 24.17 17.81
CA ARG A 2 -4.95 24.51 17.30
C ARG A 2 -3.80 23.63 17.84
N MET A 3 -3.90 23.16 19.08
CA MET A 3 -2.86 22.30 19.67
C MET A 3 -2.85 20.89 19.04
N LEU A 4 -4.02 20.34 18.75
CA LEU A 4 -4.16 19.05 18.05
C LEU A 4 -3.67 19.15 16.61
N GLU A 5 -4.00 20.23 15.90
CA GLU A 5 -3.51 20.47 14.54
C GLU A 5 -1.98 20.55 14.51
N ASN A 6 -1.38 21.33 15.41
CA ASN A 6 0.09 21.43 15.51
C ASN A 6 0.74 20.08 15.84
N LEU A 7 0.10 19.25 16.68
CA LEU A 7 0.60 17.92 16.99
C LEU A 7 0.54 17.00 15.78
N THR A 8 -0.55 17.04 15.01
CA THR A 8 -0.69 16.26 13.77
C THR A 8 0.39 16.64 12.77
N TYR A 9 0.64 17.94 12.56
CA TYR A 9 1.73 18.41 11.71
C TYR A 9 3.10 17.89 12.16
N PHE A 10 3.37 18.01 13.44
CA PHE A 10 4.63 17.54 13.99
C PHE A 10 4.81 16.04 13.79
N LEU A 11 3.78 15.25 14.04
CA LEU A 11 3.81 13.80 13.87
C LEU A 11 3.99 13.41 12.40
N ASN A 12 3.24 14.01 11.48
CA ASN A 12 3.37 13.73 10.05
C ASN A 12 4.75 14.16 9.52
N GLY A 13 5.27 15.30 9.96
CA GLY A 13 6.61 15.74 9.61
C GLY A 13 7.71 14.83 10.16
N ALA A 14 7.56 14.35 11.40
CA ALA A 14 8.48 13.40 12.01
C ALA A 14 8.45 12.04 11.28
N SER A 15 7.26 11.52 10.96
CA SER A 15 7.08 10.28 10.19
C SER A 15 7.69 10.40 8.80
N LEU A 16 7.41 11.49 8.09
CA LEU A 16 8.01 11.78 6.79
C LEU A 16 9.54 11.76 6.85
N SER A 17 10.11 12.45 7.84
CA SER A 17 11.56 12.49 8.01
C SER A 17 12.13 11.11 8.31
N PHE A 18 11.47 10.33 9.15
CA PHE A 18 11.87 8.97 9.49
C PHE A 18 11.89 8.06 8.24
N PHE A 19 10.80 8.04 7.45
CA PHE A 19 10.73 7.22 6.25
C PHE A 19 11.70 7.69 5.16
N ALA A 20 11.88 9.00 4.98
CA ALA A 20 12.83 9.54 4.00
C ALA A 20 14.28 9.20 4.37
N MET A 21 14.66 9.36 5.63
CA MET A 21 16.00 8.96 6.10
C MET A 21 16.21 7.45 6.03
N GLY A 22 15.19 6.67 6.43
CA GLY A 22 15.20 5.22 6.31
C GLY A 22 15.38 4.77 4.87
N ALA A 23 14.63 5.37 3.92
CA ALA A 23 14.76 5.09 2.50
C ALA A 23 16.17 5.41 1.97
N PHE A 24 16.75 6.54 2.36
CA PHE A 24 18.09 6.93 1.96
C PHE A 24 19.15 5.93 2.46
N HIS A 25 19.12 5.58 3.74
CA HIS A 25 20.06 4.61 4.31
C HIS A 25 19.90 3.22 3.67
N MET A 26 18.66 2.76 3.51
CA MET A 26 18.40 1.48 2.87
C MET A 26 18.79 1.46 1.40
N ALA A 27 18.66 2.57 0.66
CA ALA A 27 19.11 2.67 -0.71
C ALA A 27 20.64 2.49 -0.84
N ILE A 28 21.40 3.13 0.05
CA ILE A 28 22.86 2.97 0.12
C ILE A 28 23.20 1.50 0.42
N TYR A 29 22.57 0.92 1.44
CA TYR A 29 22.83 -0.46 1.83
C TYR A 29 22.42 -1.46 0.75
N ALA A 30 21.26 -1.27 0.11
CA ALA A 30 20.80 -2.09 -1.01
C ALA A 30 21.77 -2.08 -2.17
N ARG A 31 22.33 -0.90 -2.48
CA ARG A 31 23.34 -0.73 -3.54
C ARG A 31 24.66 -1.46 -3.22
N GLN A 32 25.08 -1.45 -1.97
CA GLN A 32 26.29 -2.14 -1.50
C GLN A 32 26.10 -3.66 -1.46
N SER A 33 24.97 -4.12 -0.87
CA SER A 33 24.69 -5.56 -0.70
C SER A 33 24.19 -6.25 -1.97
N LYS A 34 23.71 -5.49 -2.97
CA LYS A 34 23.05 -5.99 -4.19
C LYS A 34 21.90 -6.95 -3.90
N SER A 35 21.30 -6.86 -2.73
CA SER A 35 20.25 -7.76 -2.24
C SER A 35 18.86 -7.29 -2.65
N ARG A 36 18.09 -8.16 -3.30
CA ARG A 36 16.71 -7.86 -3.75
C ARG A 36 15.77 -7.45 -2.62
N PRO A 37 15.74 -8.12 -1.46
CA PRO A 37 14.90 -7.69 -0.34
C PRO A 37 15.17 -6.24 0.08
N HIS A 38 16.43 -5.82 0.11
CA HIS A 38 16.79 -4.45 0.49
C HIS A 38 16.30 -3.41 -0.54
N TYR A 39 16.35 -3.72 -1.85
CA TYR A 39 15.76 -2.86 -2.88
C TYR A 39 14.24 -2.75 -2.73
N LEU A 40 13.54 -3.87 -2.50
CA LEU A 40 12.09 -3.86 -2.28
C LEU A 40 11.72 -3.07 -1.02
N PHE A 41 12.47 -3.25 0.07
CA PHE A 41 12.25 -2.49 1.29
C PHE A 41 12.50 -0.99 1.09
N THR A 42 13.53 -0.63 0.33
CA THR A 42 13.78 0.77 -0.06
C THR A 42 12.57 1.36 -0.81
N ILE A 43 12.01 0.61 -1.76
CA ILE A 43 10.81 1.05 -2.51
C ILE A 43 9.62 1.23 -1.56
N CYS A 44 9.42 0.32 -0.61
CA CYS A 44 8.37 0.47 0.41
C CYS A 44 8.56 1.74 1.25
N LEU A 45 9.79 2.03 1.70
CA LEU A 45 10.09 3.22 2.50
C LEU A 45 9.90 4.51 1.70
N ILE A 46 10.30 4.54 0.43
CA ILE A 46 10.05 5.68 -0.47
C ILE A 46 8.54 5.89 -0.62
N TRP A 47 7.79 4.81 -0.85
CA TRP A 47 6.35 4.90 -0.98
C TRP A 47 5.69 5.43 0.29
N MET A 48 6.09 4.93 1.46
CA MET A 48 5.61 5.44 2.74
C MET A 48 5.97 6.91 2.97
N ALA A 49 7.16 7.34 2.58
CA ALA A 49 7.52 8.76 2.63
C ALA A 49 6.61 9.62 1.72
N LEU A 50 6.24 9.13 0.55
CA LEU A 50 5.29 9.82 -0.33
C LEU A 50 3.88 9.91 0.25
N ILE A 51 3.42 8.87 0.96
CA ILE A 51 2.14 8.89 1.68
C ILE A 51 2.18 9.91 2.81
N GLU A 52 3.23 9.91 3.63
CA GLU A 52 3.37 10.88 4.71
C GLU A 52 3.48 12.32 4.18
N LEU A 53 4.12 12.51 3.03
CA LEU A 53 4.16 13.81 2.36
C LEU A 53 2.75 14.24 1.92
N LYS A 54 1.95 13.33 1.37
CA LYS A 54 0.55 13.57 1.04
C LYS A 54 -0.24 13.96 2.29
N GLU A 55 -0.11 13.20 3.39
CA GLU A 55 -0.77 13.48 4.66
C GLU A 55 -0.35 14.83 5.25
N PHE A 56 0.95 15.15 5.16
CA PHE A 56 1.45 16.44 5.64
C PHE A 56 0.78 17.62 4.95
N PHE A 57 0.49 17.52 3.65
CA PHE A 57 -0.17 18.60 2.90
C PHE A 57 -1.71 18.57 3.00
N LEU A 58 -2.32 17.40 3.05
CA LEU A 58 -3.78 17.26 2.95
C LEU A 58 -4.49 17.15 4.30
N SER A 59 -3.80 16.82 5.39
CA SER A 59 -4.40 16.67 6.73
C SER A 59 -5.05 17.95 7.29
N HIS A 60 -4.84 19.07 6.63
CA HIS A 60 -5.49 20.36 6.96
C HIS A 60 -6.89 20.50 6.38
N ASP A 61 -7.18 19.76 5.30
CA ASP A 61 -8.50 19.76 4.72
C ASP A 61 -9.44 18.90 5.57
N ALA A 62 -10.43 19.55 6.19
CA ALA A 62 -11.45 18.84 6.96
C ALA A 62 -12.20 17.82 6.09
N ALA A 63 -12.42 18.11 4.82
CA ALA A 63 -13.06 17.19 3.89
C ALA A 63 -12.20 15.93 3.69
N TYR A 64 -10.89 16.09 3.55
CA TYR A 64 -9.95 14.96 3.42
C TYR A 64 -9.97 14.03 4.63
N ASN A 65 -10.03 14.56 5.84
CA ASN A 65 -10.03 13.77 7.07
C ASN A 65 -11.29 12.91 7.26
N TYR A 66 -12.38 13.19 6.55
CA TYR A 66 -13.60 12.39 6.54
C TYR A 66 -13.68 11.39 5.38
N GLU A 67 -12.68 11.38 4.50
CA GLU A 67 -12.60 10.46 3.35
C GLU A 67 -12.13 9.05 3.76
N ILE A 68 -12.96 8.28 4.45
CA ILE A 68 -12.61 6.90 4.85
C ILE A 68 -12.52 5.99 3.62
N LEU A 69 -13.41 6.18 2.64
CA LEU A 69 -13.46 5.43 1.37
C LEU A 69 -13.33 6.39 0.18
N GLY A 70 -12.46 7.37 0.30
CA GLY A 70 -12.15 8.31 -0.78
C GLY A 70 -10.93 7.86 -1.59
N PRO A 71 -10.77 8.37 -2.81
CA PRO A 71 -9.65 8.00 -3.69
C PRO A 71 -8.30 8.40 -3.11
N GLY A 72 -8.23 9.50 -2.36
CA GLY A 72 -7.01 10.00 -1.74
C GLY A 72 -6.44 9.06 -0.68
N PHE A 73 -7.30 8.32 -0.01
CA PHE A 73 -6.93 7.33 1.01
C PHE A 73 -6.82 5.92 0.41
N THR A 74 -7.87 5.45 -0.27
CA THR A 74 -7.99 4.05 -0.70
C THR A 74 -6.87 3.62 -1.63
N PHE A 75 -6.54 4.40 -2.68
CA PHE A 75 -5.56 3.96 -3.66
C PHE A 75 -4.13 3.95 -3.13
N PRO A 76 -3.57 5.03 -2.56
CA PRO A 76 -2.19 5.04 -2.13
C PRO A 76 -1.96 4.20 -0.86
N ASP A 77 -2.87 4.24 0.10
CA ASP A 77 -2.68 3.56 1.39
C ASP A 77 -2.85 2.05 1.27
N LEU A 78 -3.86 1.58 0.53
CA LEU A 78 -4.02 0.15 0.26
C LEU A 78 -2.91 -0.41 -0.64
N PHE A 79 -2.35 0.39 -1.56
CA PHE A 79 -1.21 -0.04 -2.36
C PHE A 79 0.05 -0.31 -1.52
N THR A 80 0.19 0.36 -0.37
CA THR A 80 1.23 0.05 0.62
C THR A 80 1.21 -1.42 1.04
N LEU A 81 0.03 -1.97 1.28
CA LEU A 81 -0.12 -3.38 1.67
C LEU A 81 0.37 -4.32 0.55
N ALA A 82 0.14 -3.95 -0.71
CA ALA A 82 0.63 -4.71 -1.84
C ALA A 82 2.16 -4.71 -1.93
N LEU A 83 2.78 -3.54 -1.74
CA LEU A 83 4.24 -3.41 -1.74
C LEU A 83 4.89 -4.15 -0.56
N LEU A 84 4.35 -3.99 0.64
CA LEU A 84 4.83 -4.71 1.83
C LEU A 84 4.70 -6.23 1.66
N SER A 85 3.61 -6.69 1.08
CA SER A 85 3.43 -8.12 0.79
C SER A 85 4.49 -8.66 -0.15
N LEU A 86 4.89 -7.90 -1.19
CA LEU A 86 6.00 -8.29 -2.07
C LEU A 86 7.33 -8.36 -1.33
N PHE A 87 7.60 -7.40 -0.46
CA PHE A 87 8.81 -7.40 0.37
C PHE A 87 8.86 -8.64 1.28
N PHE A 88 7.79 -8.93 2.02
CA PHE A 88 7.73 -10.12 2.88
C PHE A 88 7.83 -11.42 2.06
N PHE A 89 7.27 -11.46 0.88
CA PHE A 89 7.37 -12.60 -0.03
C PHE A 89 8.83 -12.86 -0.44
N GLU A 90 9.57 -11.82 -0.83
CA GLU A 90 10.99 -11.96 -1.19
C GLU A 90 11.87 -12.30 0.01
N LEU A 91 11.49 -11.79 1.21
CA LEU A 91 12.20 -12.11 2.45
C LEU A 91 12.10 -13.61 2.80
N VAL A 92 10.89 -14.18 2.65
CA VAL A 92 10.61 -15.59 3.01
C VAL A 92 11.02 -16.55 1.90
N MET A 93 10.93 -16.12 0.63
CA MET A 93 11.24 -16.91 -0.56
C MET A 93 12.20 -16.18 -1.49
N PRO A 94 13.48 -16.05 -1.10
CA PRO A 94 14.44 -15.26 -1.87
C PRO A 94 14.58 -15.73 -3.32
N GLY A 95 14.57 -14.78 -4.25
CA GLY A 95 14.78 -15.03 -5.68
C GLY A 95 13.57 -15.57 -6.44
N ARG A 96 12.44 -15.84 -5.77
CA ARG A 96 11.21 -16.29 -6.44
C ARG A 96 10.40 -15.15 -7.07
N ILE A 97 10.57 -13.93 -6.59
CA ILE A 97 9.91 -12.76 -7.16
C ILE A 97 10.69 -12.28 -8.37
N THR A 98 10.21 -12.60 -9.55
CA THR A 98 10.71 -12.03 -10.80
C THR A 98 10.01 -10.70 -11.09
N ALA A 99 10.65 -9.82 -11.86
CA ALA A 99 10.05 -8.56 -12.31
C ALA A 99 8.68 -8.79 -13.01
N ARG A 100 8.58 -9.84 -13.83
CA ARG A 100 7.30 -10.22 -14.49
C ARG A 100 6.23 -10.62 -13.48
N TYR A 101 6.61 -11.34 -12.43
CA TYR A 101 5.68 -11.75 -11.38
C TYR A 101 5.18 -10.55 -10.57
N SER A 102 6.10 -9.65 -10.16
CA SER A 102 5.74 -8.41 -9.48
C SER A 102 4.81 -7.54 -10.34
N LEU A 103 5.12 -7.40 -11.63
CA LEU A 103 4.27 -6.64 -12.56
C LEU A 103 2.87 -7.24 -12.68
N LYS A 104 2.75 -8.57 -12.79
CA LYS A 104 1.43 -9.25 -12.82
C LYS A 104 0.63 -9.02 -11.54
N LEU A 105 1.28 -9.03 -10.39
CA LEU A 105 0.63 -8.81 -9.11
C LEU A 105 0.20 -7.36 -8.88
N LEU A 106 1.02 -6.40 -9.34
CA LEU A 106 0.76 -4.98 -9.14
C LEU A 106 -0.10 -4.36 -10.26
N SER A 107 -0.14 -4.97 -11.44
CA SER A 107 -0.90 -4.42 -12.58
C SER A 107 -2.39 -4.18 -12.30
N PRO A 108 -3.13 -5.02 -11.56
CA PRO A 108 -4.54 -4.73 -11.26
C PRO A 108 -4.71 -3.46 -10.41
N PHE A 109 -3.78 -3.19 -9.49
CA PHE A 109 -3.81 -1.95 -8.70
C PHE A 109 -3.64 -0.73 -9.58
N VAL A 110 -2.68 -0.76 -10.50
CA VAL A 110 -2.44 0.34 -11.44
C VAL A 110 -3.60 0.51 -12.41
N LEU A 111 -4.15 -0.59 -12.93
CA LEU A 111 -5.28 -0.56 -13.86
C LEU A 111 -6.56 -0.04 -13.20
N LEU A 112 -6.91 -0.52 -12.01
CA LEU A 112 -8.09 -0.07 -11.28
C LEU A 112 -7.94 1.39 -10.84
N GLY A 113 -6.78 1.78 -10.32
CA GLY A 113 -6.50 3.16 -9.97
C GLY A 113 -6.57 4.09 -11.18
N GLY A 114 -5.96 3.68 -12.31
CA GLY A 114 -6.04 4.41 -13.58
C GLY A 114 -7.45 4.50 -14.12
N ALA A 115 -8.23 3.42 -14.06
CA ALA A 115 -9.63 3.39 -14.47
C ALA A 115 -10.48 4.35 -13.62
N TYR A 116 -10.24 4.39 -12.30
CA TYR A 116 -10.91 5.35 -11.42
C TYR A 116 -10.63 6.80 -11.86
N TRP A 117 -9.35 7.17 -12.02
CA TRP A 117 -8.98 8.52 -12.41
C TRP A 117 -9.50 8.91 -13.79
N LEU A 118 -9.54 7.98 -14.75
CA LEU A 118 -10.16 8.21 -16.04
C LEU A 118 -11.68 8.38 -15.91
N GLY A 119 -12.33 7.58 -15.04
CA GLY A 119 -13.76 7.69 -14.78
C GLY A 119 -14.19 9.02 -14.18
N THR A 120 -13.31 9.71 -13.44
CA THR A 120 -13.62 11.07 -12.90
C THR A 120 -13.84 12.13 -13.97
N ALA A 121 -13.49 11.84 -15.23
CA ALA A 121 -13.84 12.71 -16.34
C ALA A 121 -15.32 12.61 -16.74
N PHE A 122 -16.01 11.53 -16.36
CA PHE A 122 -17.39 11.24 -16.74
C PHE A 122 -18.36 11.30 -15.56
N GLU A 123 -17.87 10.97 -14.35
CA GLU A 123 -18.67 10.99 -13.12
C GLU A 123 -18.01 11.90 -12.07
N PRO A 124 -18.79 12.66 -11.28
CA PRO A 124 -18.25 13.45 -10.19
C PRO A 124 -17.67 12.52 -9.11
N ARG A 125 -16.57 12.96 -8.49
CA ARG A 125 -15.99 12.26 -7.36
C ARG A 125 -16.98 12.27 -6.20
N THR A 126 -17.27 11.09 -5.68
CA THR A 126 -18.03 10.90 -4.47
C THR A 126 -17.12 10.37 -3.37
N VAL A 127 -17.32 10.85 -2.18
CA VAL A 127 -16.61 10.44 -0.97
C VAL A 127 -17.59 9.73 -0.07
N TYR A 128 -17.19 8.57 0.42
CA TYR A 128 -18.05 7.72 1.27
C TYR A 128 -17.49 7.66 2.68
N ALA A 129 -18.30 7.98 3.66
CA ALA A 129 -17.93 7.85 5.07
C ALA A 129 -18.06 6.40 5.57
N SER A 130 -18.76 5.54 4.82
CA SER A 130 -18.99 4.16 5.22
C SER A 130 -19.23 3.22 4.03
N LEU A 131 -18.94 1.93 4.23
CA LEU A 131 -19.21 0.90 3.22
C LEU A 131 -20.70 0.81 2.81
N PRO A 132 -21.70 0.91 3.73
CA PRO A 132 -23.10 0.93 3.34
C PRO A 132 -23.50 2.08 2.41
N GLU A 133 -22.87 3.25 2.54
CA GLU A 133 -23.10 4.36 1.63
C GLU A 133 -22.56 4.06 0.23
N LEU A 134 -21.35 3.54 0.14
CA LEU A 134 -20.75 3.12 -1.12
C LEU A 134 -21.60 2.04 -1.82
N LEU A 135 -22.16 1.09 -1.08
CA LEU A 135 -22.99 0.02 -1.63
C LEU A 135 -24.33 0.54 -2.17
N LYS A 136 -24.86 1.65 -1.66
CA LYS A 136 -26.10 2.26 -2.18
C LYS A 136 -25.92 2.86 -3.57
N ASP A 137 -24.72 3.32 -3.90
CA ASP A 137 -24.40 3.97 -5.17
C ASP A 137 -23.96 2.95 -6.24
N LEU A 138 -23.94 1.66 -5.94
CA LEU A 138 -23.78 0.64 -6.96
C LEU A 138 -25.04 0.57 -7.84
N PRO A 139 -24.92 0.45 -9.18
CA PRO A 139 -23.74 0.04 -9.96
C PRO A 139 -22.97 1.19 -10.63
N SER A 140 -22.95 2.41 -10.11
CA SER A 140 -22.17 3.50 -10.68
C SER A 140 -20.70 3.13 -10.86
N PHE A 141 -20.02 3.69 -11.86
CA PHE A 141 -18.68 3.23 -12.26
C PHE A 141 -17.64 3.47 -11.18
N LEU A 142 -17.54 4.69 -10.64
CA LEU A 142 -16.50 5.02 -9.64
C LEU A 142 -16.62 4.23 -8.34
N PRO A 143 -17.81 4.09 -7.70
CA PRO A 143 -17.98 3.24 -6.53
C PRO A 143 -17.63 1.78 -6.80
N THR A 144 -17.99 1.26 -7.97
CA THR A 144 -17.69 -0.12 -8.36
C THR A 144 -16.18 -0.34 -8.45
N VAL A 145 -15.44 0.57 -9.09
CA VAL A 145 -13.97 0.48 -9.20
C VAL A 145 -13.32 0.57 -7.82
N LEU A 146 -13.80 1.47 -6.95
CA LEU A 146 -13.29 1.63 -5.59
C LEU A 146 -13.49 0.36 -4.76
N LEU A 147 -14.68 -0.25 -4.85
CA LEU A 147 -15.00 -1.51 -4.18
C LEU A 147 -14.13 -2.65 -4.71
N LEU A 148 -13.97 -2.78 -6.03
CA LEU A 148 -13.13 -3.80 -6.65
C LEU A 148 -11.67 -3.66 -6.23
N TYR A 149 -11.16 -2.44 -6.16
CA TYR A 149 -9.81 -2.19 -5.68
C TYR A 149 -9.62 -2.65 -4.24
N THR A 150 -10.56 -2.31 -3.36
CA THR A 150 -10.53 -2.71 -1.95
C THR A 150 -10.61 -4.23 -1.80
N LEU A 151 -11.55 -4.89 -2.50
CA LEU A 151 -11.71 -6.35 -2.47
C LEU A 151 -10.48 -7.06 -3.05
N TYR A 152 -9.91 -6.54 -4.13
CA TYR A 152 -8.67 -7.08 -4.69
C TYR A 152 -7.51 -6.97 -3.70
N THR A 153 -7.38 -5.84 -3.00
CA THR A 153 -6.35 -5.65 -1.96
C THR A 153 -6.50 -6.68 -0.85
N VAL A 154 -7.71 -6.83 -0.31
CA VAL A 154 -7.98 -7.81 0.75
C VAL A 154 -7.67 -9.23 0.29
N GLY A 155 -8.17 -9.62 -0.89
CA GLY A 155 -7.90 -10.94 -1.48
C GLY A 155 -6.39 -11.18 -1.70
N TYR A 156 -5.69 -10.18 -2.22
CA TYR A 156 -4.25 -10.23 -2.42
C TYR A 156 -3.48 -10.42 -1.11
N CYS A 157 -3.80 -9.64 -0.08
CA CYS A 157 -3.16 -9.75 1.23
C CYS A 157 -3.41 -11.11 1.89
N LEU A 158 -4.63 -11.64 1.80
CA LEU A 158 -4.96 -12.97 2.31
C LEU A 158 -4.19 -14.06 1.58
N LEU A 159 -4.09 -14.01 0.26
CA LEU A 159 -3.30 -14.95 -0.53
C LEU A 159 -1.80 -14.86 -0.20
N ALA A 160 -1.27 -13.65 -0.06
CA ALA A 160 0.12 -13.43 0.31
C ALA A 160 0.42 -14.01 1.69
N LEU A 161 -0.41 -13.67 2.69
CA LEU A 161 -0.27 -14.19 4.06
C LEU A 161 -0.35 -15.71 4.10
N THR A 162 -1.34 -16.30 3.45
CA THR A 162 -1.50 -17.76 3.38
C THR A 162 -0.26 -18.44 2.81
N ARG A 163 0.30 -17.91 1.72
CA ARG A 163 1.51 -18.46 1.10
C ARG A 163 2.74 -18.32 2.00
N ILE A 164 2.91 -17.17 2.66
CA ILE A 164 4.00 -16.93 3.60
C ILE A 164 3.93 -17.94 4.75
N VAL A 165 2.75 -18.13 5.36
CA VAL A 165 2.54 -19.06 6.47
C VAL A 165 2.80 -20.50 6.03
N LEU A 166 2.22 -20.94 4.90
CA LEU A 166 2.43 -22.31 4.40
C LEU A 166 3.90 -22.59 4.09
N TYR A 167 4.61 -21.63 3.50
CA TYR A 167 6.04 -21.78 3.23
C TYR A 167 6.84 -21.85 4.53
N SER A 168 6.56 -20.99 5.50
CA SER A 168 7.24 -21.00 6.80
C SER A 168 7.06 -22.34 7.55
N ILE A 169 5.84 -22.89 7.52
CA ILE A 169 5.55 -24.21 8.11
C ILE A 169 6.34 -25.31 7.40
N ARG A 170 6.36 -25.27 6.05
CA ARG A 170 7.09 -26.26 5.27
C ARG A 170 8.59 -26.22 5.54
N TYR A 171 9.16 -25.03 5.56
CA TYR A 171 10.57 -24.82 5.86
C TYR A 171 10.95 -25.27 7.26
N SER A 172 10.12 -24.98 8.26
CA SER A 172 10.33 -25.45 9.64
C SER A 172 10.31 -26.98 9.75
N ARG A 173 9.45 -27.67 8.98
CA ARG A 173 9.42 -29.15 8.94
C ARG A 173 10.67 -29.74 8.27
N GLU A 174 11.12 -29.13 7.18
CA GLU A 174 12.35 -29.58 6.49
C GLU A 174 13.58 -29.44 7.39
N ILE A 175 13.69 -28.37 8.17
CA ILE A 175 14.75 -28.21 9.17
C ILE A 175 14.62 -29.26 10.26
N ALA A 176 13.45 -29.48 10.85
CA ALA A 176 13.23 -30.43 11.91
C ALA A 176 13.49 -31.88 11.48
N GLN A 177 13.45 -32.21 10.21
CA GLN A 177 13.77 -33.52 9.67
C GLN A 177 15.28 -33.70 9.37
N ALA A 178 16.03 -32.59 9.28
CA ALA A 178 17.46 -32.58 8.97
C ALA A 178 18.35 -32.68 10.24
N TYR A 179 17.77 -32.51 11.42
CA TYR A 179 18.39 -32.66 12.74
C TYR A 179 17.75 -33.78 13.54
#